data_5410ee8518c6ff2762253ccc62c28c2a
#
_entry.id   5410ee8518c6ff2762253ccc62c28c2a
#
_cell.length_a   1.000
_cell.length_b   1.000
_cell.length_c   1.000
_cell.angle_alpha   90.00
_cell.angle_beta   90.00
_cell.angle_gamma   90.00
#
_symmetry.space_group_name_H-M   'P 1'
#
loop_
_entity.id
_entity.type
_entity.pdbx_description
1 polymer ?
#
loop_
_entity_poly.entity_id
_entity_poly.type
_entity_poly.pdbx_seq_one_letter_code
_entity_poly.pdbx_strand_id
1 'polypeptide(L)'
;TREPDAQTDRFDLVLDLRATSAFTQHAPPQGYFRWDGKDQRTLLNLRALVGEFEKPKFFAYKQKLCAHSSNEKTGCSACIDVCSASAISSERDRQQIKVNPNLCVGCGACTTVCPSGALTYAYPRASDQGVKLKTLLTTYARAGGKDAAVLLHSQEAGARLIGDLGRAARVDAATHGVPARVLPVALWHTASVGLELWLSAVAYGASQVWILMTGEEAPQYQEAVRAQMDVAQAILHGLG
;
A
#
# COMPACT_ATOMS: atom_id res chain seq x y z
N THR A 1 -8.01 39.63 18.25
CA THR A 1 -8.74 38.39 18.54
C THR A 1 -7.71 37.33 18.88
N ARG A 2 -7.60 36.97 20.19
CA ARG A 2 -6.78 35.84 20.65
C ARG A 2 -7.41 34.59 20.07
N GLU A 3 -6.63 33.77 19.35
CA GLU A 3 -7.02 32.39 19.09
C GLU A 3 -7.24 31.69 20.42
N PRO A 4 -8.32 30.92 20.59
CA PRO A 4 -8.50 30.12 21.80
C PRO A 4 -7.31 29.17 21.92
N ASP A 5 -6.73 29.07 23.12
CA ASP A 5 -5.65 28.14 23.43
C ASP A 5 -6.06 26.76 22.95
N ALA A 6 -5.33 26.21 21.97
CA ALA A 6 -5.61 24.90 21.42
C ALA A 6 -5.35 23.87 22.53
N GLN A 7 -6.42 23.33 23.09
CA GLN A 7 -6.33 22.24 24.04
C GLN A 7 -5.97 20.97 23.30
N THR A 8 -4.85 20.35 23.67
CA THR A 8 -4.38 19.11 23.08
C THR A 8 -4.72 17.94 24.01
N ASP A 9 -5.71 17.15 23.63
CA ASP A 9 -6.06 15.93 24.32
C ASP A 9 -5.55 14.72 23.52
N ARG A 10 -5.27 13.60 24.22
CA ARG A 10 -4.83 12.36 23.61
C ARG A 10 -5.90 11.29 23.80
N PHE A 11 -6.34 10.70 22.71
CA PHE A 11 -7.29 9.62 22.67
C PHE A 11 -6.77 8.49 21.82
N ASP A 12 -6.99 7.25 22.22
CA ASP A 12 -6.64 6.07 21.44
C ASP A 12 -7.69 5.80 20.34
N LEU A 13 -8.96 6.09 20.65
CA LEU A 13 -10.10 5.92 19.75
C LEU A 13 -10.94 7.20 19.71
N VAL A 14 -11.37 7.59 18.51
CA VAL A 14 -12.24 8.74 18.27
C VAL A 14 -13.41 8.31 17.40
N LEU A 15 -14.63 8.48 17.87
CA LEU A 15 -15.85 8.31 17.09
C LEU A 15 -16.37 9.69 16.66
N ASP A 16 -16.25 10.00 15.38
CA ASP A 16 -16.75 11.26 14.81
C ASP A 16 -18.19 11.11 14.34
N LEU A 17 -19.09 11.86 14.97
CA LEU A 17 -20.53 11.89 14.67
C LEU A 17 -20.94 13.04 13.74
N ARG A 18 -19.99 13.83 13.24
CA ARG A 18 -20.26 14.99 12.41
C ARG A 18 -20.68 14.59 11.00
N ALA A 19 -21.41 15.46 10.34
CA ALA A 19 -21.83 15.26 8.94
C ALA A 19 -20.62 15.19 7.98
N THR A 20 -19.54 15.92 8.29
CA THR A 20 -18.28 15.93 7.52
C THR A 20 -17.15 15.42 8.37
N SER A 21 -16.21 14.67 7.74
CA SER A 21 -15.04 14.14 8.45
C SER A 21 -14.14 15.25 9.00
N ALA A 22 -13.54 15.02 10.17
CA ALA A 22 -12.50 15.88 10.74
C ALA A 22 -11.21 15.87 9.89
N PHE A 23 -10.99 14.78 9.17
CA PHE A 23 -9.80 14.56 8.37
C PHE A 23 -10.16 14.49 6.89
N THR A 24 -9.40 15.22 6.08
CA THR A 24 -9.55 15.28 4.62
C THR A 24 -8.58 14.34 3.90
N GLN A 25 -7.60 13.78 4.62
CA GLN A 25 -6.64 12.83 4.07
C GLN A 25 -7.36 11.56 3.62
N HIS A 26 -6.87 10.93 2.57
CA HIS A 26 -7.38 9.65 2.05
C HIS A 26 -7.38 8.56 3.12
N ALA A 27 -6.32 8.51 3.93
CA ALA A 27 -6.22 7.61 5.07
C ALA A 27 -6.23 8.43 6.37
N PRO A 28 -7.33 8.45 7.11
CA PRO A 28 -7.41 9.14 8.40
C PRO A 28 -6.50 8.47 9.43
N PRO A 29 -6.16 9.15 10.54
CA PRO A 29 -5.37 8.56 11.62
C PRO A 29 -5.97 7.25 12.13
N GLN A 30 -5.12 6.31 12.51
CA GLN A 30 -5.57 5.05 13.11
C GLN A 30 -6.32 5.33 14.42
N GLY A 31 -7.43 4.61 14.65
CA GLY A 31 -8.30 4.84 15.79
C GLY A 31 -9.39 5.89 15.56
N TYR A 32 -9.39 6.58 14.43
CA TYR A 32 -10.46 7.48 14.04
C TYR A 32 -11.52 6.75 13.23
N PHE A 33 -12.76 6.87 13.68
CA PHE A 33 -13.94 6.29 13.04
C PHE A 33 -14.98 7.37 12.82
N ARG A 34 -15.45 7.53 11.61
CA ARG A 34 -16.62 8.35 11.30
C ARG A 34 -17.85 7.46 11.25
N TRP A 35 -18.90 7.84 11.95
CA TRP A 35 -20.17 7.15 11.92
C TRP A 35 -21.27 8.05 11.35
N ASP A 36 -21.98 7.53 10.36
CA ASP A 36 -23.07 8.23 9.68
C ASP A 36 -24.46 8.02 10.32
N GLY A 37 -24.50 7.34 11.48
CA GLY A 37 -25.75 6.99 12.17
C GLY A 37 -26.41 5.70 11.65
N LYS A 38 -25.85 5.04 10.62
CA LYS A 38 -26.48 3.87 9.96
C LYS A 38 -25.57 2.64 9.95
N ASP A 39 -24.28 2.82 9.67
CA ASP A 39 -23.36 1.70 9.56
C ASP A 39 -22.99 1.11 10.92
N GLN A 40 -23.65 0.00 11.26
CA GLN A 40 -23.39 -0.73 12.51
C GLN A 40 -22.00 -1.39 12.53
N ARG A 41 -21.37 -1.66 11.37
CA ARG A 41 -20.02 -2.26 11.30
C ARG A 41 -18.99 -1.35 11.92
N THR A 42 -19.11 -0.04 11.74
CA THR A 42 -18.24 0.96 12.39
C THR A 42 -18.24 0.81 13.90
N LEU A 43 -19.42 0.63 14.52
CA LEU A 43 -19.53 0.44 15.97
C LEU A 43 -18.95 -0.91 16.44
N LEU A 44 -19.17 -1.98 15.68
CA LEU A 44 -18.61 -3.29 15.97
C LEU A 44 -17.07 -3.28 15.86
N ASN A 45 -16.54 -2.64 14.83
CA ASN A 45 -15.10 -2.47 14.64
C ASN A 45 -14.48 -1.65 15.79
N LEU A 46 -15.13 -0.57 16.19
CA LEU A 46 -14.68 0.24 17.32
C LEU A 46 -14.61 -0.59 18.62
N ARG A 47 -15.62 -1.43 18.88
CA ARG A 47 -15.64 -2.33 20.05
C ARG A 47 -14.53 -3.38 19.97
N ALA A 48 -14.22 -3.90 18.79
CA ALA A 48 -13.18 -4.89 18.59
C ALA A 48 -11.77 -4.34 18.84
N LEU A 49 -11.60 -3.01 18.87
CA LEU A 49 -10.34 -2.33 19.16
C LEU A 49 -10.13 -2.00 20.63
N VAL A 50 -11.00 -2.49 21.54
CA VAL A 50 -10.79 -2.36 22.98
C VAL A 50 -9.76 -3.40 23.42
N GLY A 51 -8.58 -2.95 23.87
CA GLY A 51 -7.48 -3.81 24.31
C GLY A 51 -6.12 -3.22 23.90
N GLU A 52 -5.06 -3.99 24.14
CA GLU A 52 -3.71 -3.63 23.71
C GLU A 52 -3.38 -4.34 22.40
N PHE A 53 -2.89 -3.59 21.41
CA PHE A 53 -2.53 -4.09 20.10
C PHE A 53 -1.12 -3.63 19.73
N GLU A 54 -0.27 -4.58 19.34
CA GLU A 54 1.02 -4.25 18.75
C GLU A 54 0.85 -3.80 17.30
N LYS A 55 1.33 -2.58 17.01
CA LYS A 55 1.38 -2.08 15.64
C LYS A 55 2.66 -2.53 14.96
N PRO A 56 2.60 -3.26 13.84
CA PRO A 56 3.79 -3.66 13.12
C PRO A 56 4.62 -2.45 12.67
N LYS A 57 5.92 -2.58 12.68
CA LYS A 57 6.80 -1.63 12.02
C LYS A 57 6.82 -1.94 10.52
N PHE A 58 6.02 -1.23 9.75
CA PHE A 58 5.79 -1.51 8.33
C PHE A 58 6.99 -1.21 7.41
N PHE A 59 7.95 -0.42 7.86
CA PHE A 59 9.10 -0.01 7.04
C PHE A 59 10.39 -0.01 7.83
N ALA A 60 11.51 -0.14 7.12
CA ALA A 60 12.85 0.09 7.61
C ALA A 60 13.42 1.34 6.91
N TYR A 61 14.11 2.21 7.67
CA TYR A 61 14.73 3.42 7.17
C TYR A 61 16.23 3.42 7.42
N LYS A 62 17.00 3.67 6.37
CA LYS A 62 18.47 3.79 6.38
C LYS A 62 18.85 5.22 6.00
N GLN A 63 19.04 6.09 6.99
CA GLN A 63 19.37 7.51 6.79
C GLN A 63 20.54 7.71 5.81
N LYS A 64 21.60 6.91 5.93
CA LYS A 64 22.81 7.02 5.08
C LYS A 64 22.55 6.88 3.58
N LEU A 65 21.45 6.25 3.19
CA LEU A 65 21.05 6.08 1.78
C LEU A 65 20.05 7.13 1.34
N CYS A 66 19.54 7.95 2.26
CA CYS A 66 18.46 8.88 1.96
C CYS A 66 18.96 10.10 1.18
N ALA A 67 18.37 10.35 0.01
CA ALA A 67 18.69 11.51 -0.82
C ALA A 67 17.97 12.79 -0.35
N HIS A 68 17.14 12.73 0.71
CA HIS A 68 16.39 13.89 1.20
C HIS A 68 17.31 15.01 1.71
N SER A 69 18.40 14.67 2.36
CA SER A 69 19.23 15.61 3.10
C SER A 69 20.73 15.34 3.01
N SER A 70 21.20 14.60 2.01
CA SER A 70 22.64 14.54 1.74
C SER A 70 23.08 15.93 1.23
N ASN A 71 24.03 16.57 1.88
CA ASN A 71 24.61 17.89 1.55
C ASN A 71 23.79 19.11 2.01
N GLU A 72 23.12 19.06 3.15
CA GLU A 72 22.40 20.19 3.76
C GLU A 72 21.29 20.81 2.88
N LYS A 73 20.94 20.16 1.77
CA LYS A 73 19.87 20.58 0.86
C LYS A 73 18.79 19.53 0.81
N THR A 74 17.53 19.96 0.80
CA THR A 74 16.40 19.07 0.55
C THR A 74 16.44 18.63 -0.91
N GLY A 75 16.92 17.41 -1.17
CA GLY A 75 17.09 16.90 -2.53
C GLY A 75 15.90 16.05 -3.02
N CYS A 76 15.29 15.25 -2.17
CA CYS A 76 14.21 14.34 -2.54
C CYS A 76 13.06 14.43 -1.54
N SER A 77 11.82 14.56 -2.03
CA SER A 77 10.59 14.62 -1.23
C SER A 77 9.60 13.49 -1.56
N ALA A 78 9.92 12.59 -2.47
CA ALA A 78 8.99 11.61 -3.04
C ALA A 78 8.17 10.83 -1.99
N CYS A 79 8.80 10.39 -0.90
CA CYS A 79 8.10 9.67 0.17
C CYS A 79 7.18 10.58 1.00
N ILE A 80 7.47 11.87 1.10
CA ILE A 80 6.63 12.87 1.77
C ILE A 80 5.41 13.14 0.90
N ASP A 81 5.62 13.39 -0.38
CA ASP A 81 4.59 13.79 -1.34
C ASP A 81 3.57 12.68 -1.59
N VAL A 82 4.02 11.41 -1.63
CA VAL A 82 3.13 10.25 -1.84
C VAL A 82 2.35 9.86 -0.58
N CYS A 83 2.70 10.37 0.60
CA CYS A 83 2.10 9.93 1.86
C CYS A 83 0.69 10.47 2.05
N SER A 84 -0.34 9.69 1.70
CA SER A 84 -1.75 10.03 1.84
C SER A 84 -2.22 10.25 3.29
N ALA A 85 -1.47 9.72 4.26
CA ALA A 85 -1.73 9.90 5.70
C ALA A 85 -0.96 11.07 6.30
N SER A 86 -0.17 11.81 5.51
CA SER A 86 0.70 12.90 5.98
C SER A 86 1.59 12.51 7.18
N ALA A 87 1.99 11.23 7.22
CA ALA A 87 2.76 10.67 8.32
C ALA A 87 4.27 10.96 8.22
N ILE A 88 4.74 11.46 7.07
CA ILE A 88 6.18 11.68 6.82
C ILE A 88 6.44 13.18 6.72
N SER A 89 7.44 13.65 7.45
CA SER A 89 7.88 15.03 7.45
C SER A 89 9.40 15.14 7.33
N SER A 90 9.88 16.32 6.93
CA SER A 90 11.30 16.65 6.92
C SER A 90 11.76 17.04 8.32
N GLU A 91 12.83 16.43 8.82
CA GLU A 91 13.54 16.83 10.04
C GLU A 91 14.87 17.50 9.65
N ARG A 92 14.79 18.80 9.36
CA ARG A 92 15.92 19.57 8.79
C ARG A 92 17.16 19.55 9.68
N ASP A 93 16.99 19.70 10.99
CA ASP A 93 18.09 19.75 11.95
C ASP A 93 18.92 18.46 11.99
N ARG A 94 18.30 17.33 11.65
CA ARG A 94 18.94 16.00 11.61
C ARG A 94 19.21 15.52 10.18
N GLN A 95 18.91 16.34 9.19
CA GLN A 95 19.07 15.98 7.79
C GLN A 95 18.45 14.62 7.43
N GLN A 96 17.21 14.39 7.85
CA GLN A 96 16.49 13.13 7.63
C GLN A 96 15.00 13.36 7.49
N ILE A 97 14.31 12.32 7.06
CA ILE A 97 12.85 12.25 7.20
C ILE A 97 12.49 11.70 8.58
N LYS A 98 11.34 12.13 9.08
CA LYS A 98 10.71 11.58 10.28
C LYS A 98 9.36 11.00 9.92
N VAL A 99 9.09 9.79 10.40
CA VAL A 99 7.79 9.15 10.22
C VAL A 99 7.06 9.13 11.56
N ASN A 100 5.85 9.67 11.58
CA ASN A 100 4.96 9.57 12.73
C ASN A 100 4.29 8.19 12.73
N PRO A 101 4.59 7.30 13.69
CA PRO A 101 4.05 5.94 13.70
C PRO A 101 2.54 5.91 13.97
N ASN A 102 1.99 6.93 14.64
CA ASN A 102 0.55 7.00 14.95
C ASN A 102 -0.28 7.37 13.70
N LEU A 103 0.28 8.16 12.79
CA LEU A 103 -0.38 8.51 11.53
C LEU A 103 -0.13 7.48 10.44
N CYS A 104 0.98 6.75 10.49
CA CYS A 104 1.34 5.79 9.46
C CYS A 104 0.35 4.61 9.42
N VAL A 105 -0.33 4.40 8.30
CA VAL A 105 -1.29 3.30 8.09
C VAL A 105 -0.67 2.04 7.50
N GLY A 106 0.64 2.06 7.22
CA GLY A 106 1.36 0.89 6.71
C GLY A 106 1.09 0.55 5.24
N CYS A 107 0.59 1.47 4.44
CA CYS A 107 0.28 1.21 3.03
C CYS A 107 1.53 0.87 2.17
N GLY A 108 2.70 1.40 2.51
CA GLY A 108 3.96 1.13 1.80
C GLY A 108 4.28 2.03 0.61
N ALA A 109 3.40 2.96 0.22
CA ALA A 109 3.64 3.83 -0.94
C ALA A 109 4.99 4.58 -0.88
N CYS A 110 5.41 5.00 0.32
CA CYS A 110 6.70 5.67 0.52
C CYS A 110 7.91 4.77 0.20
N THR A 111 7.76 3.46 0.29
CA THR A 111 8.86 2.53 -0.02
C THR A 111 8.99 2.26 -1.50
N THR A 112 7.89 2.27 -2.24
CA THR A 112 7.88 2.03 -3.69
C THR A 112 8.42 3.21 -4.49
N VAL A 113 8.23 4.44 -4.00
CA VAL A 113 8.73 5.66 -4.66
C VAL A 113 10.15 6.06 -4.21
N CYS A 114 10.76 5.32 -3.28
CA CYS A 114 12.09 5.68 -2.77
C CYS A 114 13.20 5.31 -3.78
N PRO A 115 13.83 6.28 -4.48
CA PRO A 115 14.76 5.98 -5.55
C PRO A 115 16.09 5.39 -5.06
N SER A 116 16.43 5.62 -3.80
CA SER A 116 17.69 5.15 -3.21
C SER A 116 17.54 3.85 -2.40
N GLY A 117 16.32 3.34 -2.22
CA GLY A 117 16.06 2.21 -1.33
C GLY A 117 16.34 2.50 0.16
N ALA A 118 16.39 3.78 0.54
CA ALA A 118 16.54 4.20 1.94
C ALA A 118 15.33 3.78 2.79
N LEU A 119 14.13 3.79 2.21
CA LEU A 119 12.91 3.23 2.76
C LEU A 119 12.62 1.89 2.09
N THR A 120 12.46 0.84 2.89
CA THR A 120 12.06 -0.49 2.40
C THR A 120 10.90 -1.02 3.21
N TYR A 121 10.00 -1.76 2.57
CA TYR A 121 8.87 -2.37 3.27
C TYR A 121 9.33 -3.55 4.13
N ALA A 122 8.80 -3.66 5.34
CA ALA A 122 9.29 -4.61 6.33
C ALA A 122 8.26 -5.63 6.81
N TYR A 123 6.99 -5.54 6.36
CA TYR A 123 5.91 -6.41 6.83
C TYR A 123 4.88 -6.74 5.73
N PRO A 124 5.08 -7.84 5.01
CA PRO A 124 6.30 -8.66 4.90
C PRO A 124 7.39 -7.96 4.09
N ARG A 125 8.64 -8.44 4.19
CA ARG A 125 9.75 -7.88 3.41
C ARG A 125 9.60 -8.19 1.92
N ALA A 126 10.15 -7.35 1.06
CA ALA A 126 10.16 -7.58 -0.39
C ALA A 126 10.81 -8.92 -0.76
N SER A 127 11.86 -9.34 -0.05
CA SER A 127 12.49 -10.65 -0.22
C SER A 127 11.54 -11.82 0.00
N ASP A 128 10.67 -11.73 1.04
CA ASP A 128 9.73 -12.78 1.38
C ASP A 128 8.63 -12.90 0.32
N GLN A 129 8.18 -11.75 -0.21
CA GLN A 129 7.26 -11.69 -1.36
C GLN A 129 7.92 -12.25 -2.63
N GLY A 130 9.20 -11.96 -2.86
CA GLY A 130 9.97 -12.52 -3.98
C GLY A 130 10.05 -14.05 -3.92
N VAL A 131 10.30 -14.63 -2.74
CA VAL A 131 10.29 -16.09 -2.55
C VAL A 131 8.91 -16.67 -2.82
N LYS A 132 7.84 -16.02 -2.33
CA LYS A 132 6.45 -16.42 -2.57
C LYS A 132 6.14 -16.45 -4.07
N LEU A 133 6.46 -15.38 -4.81
CA LEU A 133 6.24 -15.29 -6.25
C LEU A 133 7.04 -16.33 -7.03
N LYS A 134 8.32 -16.50 -6.70
CA LYS A 134 9.17 -17.51 -7.33
C LYS A 134 8.59 -18.92 -7.15
N THR A 135 8.19 -19.25 -5.93
CA THR A 135 7.59 -20.55 -5.61
C THR A 135 6.30 -20.76 -6.39
N LEU A 136 5.41 -19.77 -6.38
CA LEU A 136 4.13 -19.82 -7.09
C LEU A 136 4.31 -20.06 -8.58
N LEU A 137 5.12 -19.23 -9.26
CA LEU A 137 5.35 -19.28 -10.69
C LEU A 137 6.07 -20.56 -11.12
N THR A 138 7.07 -20.99 -10.34
CA THR A 138 7.78 -22.25 -10.61
C THR A 138 6.85 -23.45 -10.46
N THR A 139 5.98 -23.46 -9.45
CA THR A 139 5.01 -24.55 -9.24
C THR A 139 3.98 -24.60 -10.36
N TYR A 140 3.45 -23.43 -10.76
CA TYR A 140 2.53 -23.30 -11.89
C TYR A 140 3.12 -23.86 -13.19
N ALA A 141 4.35 -23.45 -13.51
CA ALA A 141 5.05 -23.94 -14.72
C ALA A 141 5.31 -25.46 -14.68
N ARG A 142 5.75 -25.99 -13.52
CA ARG A 142 5.96 -27.45 -13.34
C ARG A 142 4.67 -28.26 -13.47
N ALA A 143 3.53 -27.66 -13.13
CA ALA A 143 2.22 -28.28 -13.32
C ALA A 143 1.71 -28.21 -14.77
N GLY A 144 2.53 -27.68 -15.72
CA GLY A 144 2.17 -27.55 -17.12
C GLY A 144 1.46 -26.23 -17.47
N GLY A 145 1.38 -25.31 -16.53
CA GLY A 145 0.79 -23.98 -16.75
C GLY A 145 1.63 -23.16 -17.73
N LYS A 146 0.96 -22.36 -18.58
CA LYS A 146 1.57 -21.49 -19.58
C LYS A 146 1.05 -20.06 -19.40
N ASP A 147 1.83 -19.10 -19.88
CA ASP A 147 1.46 -17.69 -19.96
C ASP A 147 0.89 -17.12 -18.65
N ALA A 148 1.57 -17.42 -17.52
CA ALA A 148 1.15 -16.99 -16.20
C ALA A 148 1.03 -15.47 -16.12
N ALA A 149 -0.09 -14.95 -15.66
CA ALA A 149 -0.24 -13.55 -15.28
C ALA A 149 -0.35 -13.45 -13.75
N VAL A 150 0.41 -12.56 -13.13
CA VAL A 150 0.30 -12.27 -11.69
C VAL A 150 -0.68 -11.12 -11.51
N LEU A 151 -1.70 -11.31 -10.66
CA LEU A 151 -2.66 -10.28 -10.27
C LEU A 151 -2.39 -9.88 -8.82
N LEU A 152 -1.69 -8.77 -8.64
CA LEU A 152 -1.44 -8.18 -7.32
C LEU A 152 -2.69 -7.45 -6.83
N HIS A 153 -3.15 -7.74 -5.62
CA HIS A 153 -4.35 -7.14 -5.05
C HIS A 153 -4.21 -6.94 -3.54
N SER A 154 -4.96 -6.00 -2.96
CA SER A 154 -5.03 -5.85 -1.51
C SER A 154 -5.75 -7.04 -0.86
N GLN A 155 -5.33 -7.41 0.35
CA GLN A 155 -5.96 -8.50 1.09
C GLN A 155 -7.37 -8.18 1.60
N GLU A 156 -7.77 -6.92 1.59
CA GLU A 156 -9.09 -6.44 1.99
C GLU A 156 -10.02 -6.24 0.78
N ALA A 157 -10.06 -5.05 0.19
CA ALA A 157 -11.00 -4.74 -0.89
C ALA A 157 -10.71 -5.54 -2.16
N GLY A 158 -9.43 -5.74 -2.51
CA GLY A 158 -9.06 -6.52 -3.69
C GLY A 158 -9.47 -7.98 -3.57
N ALA A 159 -9.23 -8.61 -2.41
CA ALA A 159 -9.64 -10.00 -2.17
C ALA A 159 -11.17 -10.14 -2.19
N ARG A 160 -11.91 -9.19 -1.61
CA ARG A 160 -13.39 -9.19 -1.68
C ARG A 160 -13.87 -9.12 -3.12
N LEU A 161 -13.33 -8.19 -3.91
CA LEU A 161 -13.73 -7.99 -5.30
C LEU A 161 -13.50 -9.25 -6.14
N ILE A 162 -12.35 -9.92 -5.98
CA ILE A 162 -12.06 -11.20 -6.65
C ILE A 162 -13.05 -12.28 -6.20
N GLY A 163 -13.36 -12.36 -4.91
CA GLY A 163 -14.33 -13.28 -4.37
C GLY A 163 -15.75 -13.01 -4.87
N ASP A 164 -16.16 -11.74 -4.99
CA ASP A 164 -17.46 -11.32 -5.54
C ASP A 164 -17.57 -11.68 -7.01
N LEU A 165 -16.52 -11.44 -7.80
CA LEU A 165 -16.44 -11.85 -9.20
C LEU A 165 -16.61 -13.36 -9.36
N GLY A 166 -15.95 -14.15 -8.52
CA GLY A 166 -16.09 -15.61 -8.54
C GLY A 166 -17.49 -16.08 -8.13
N ARG A 167 -18.17 -15.38 -7.23
CA ARG A 167 -19.58 -15.65 -6.88
C ARG A 167 -20.53 -15.27 -8.01
N ALA A 168 -20.35 -14.11 -8.62
CA ALA A 168 -21.15 -13.65 -9.75
C ALA A 168 -21.07 -14.64 -10.91
N ALA A 169 -19.87 -15.12 -11.24
CA ALA A 169 -19.65 -16.10 -12.31
C ALA A 169 -20.36 -17.45 -12.11
N ARG A 170 -20.80 -17.77 -10.89
CA ARG A 170 -21.58 -18.99 -10.61
C ARG A 170 -23.07 -18.84 -10.89
N VAL A 171 -23.58 -17.61 -10.86
CA VAL A 171 -25.01 -17.33 -10.97
C VAL A 171 -25.37 -16.65 -12.28
N ASP A 172 -24.40 -16.06 -12.97
CA ASP A 172 -24.57 -15.37 -14.24
C ASP A 172 -23.60 -15.91 -15.29
N ALA A 173 -24.13 -16.57 -16.31
CA ALA A 173 -23.34 -17.17 -17.40
C ALA A 173 -22.62 -16.13 -18.27
N ALA A 174 -23.03 -14.86 -18.25
CA ALA A 174 -22.34 -13.77 -18.95
C ALA A 174 -21.13 -13.23 -18.17
N THR A 175 -21.05 -13.54 -16.88
CA THR A 175 -19.94 -13.13 -16.01
C THR A 175 -18.88 -14.21 -15.96
N HIS A 176 -17.65 -13.83 -16.29
CA HIS A 176 -16.49 -14.73 -16.19
C HIS A 176 -15.68 -14.44 -14.92
N GLY A 177 -15.27 -15.49 -14.23
CA GLY A 177 -14.34 -15.40 -13.10
C GLY A 177 -12.90 -15.08 -13.55
N VAL A 178 -11.97 -15.06 -12.60
CA VAL A 178 -10.54 -14.91 -12.90
C VAL A 178 -10.05 -16.11 -13.72
N PRO A 179 -9.44 -15.91 -14.90
CA PRO A 179 -8.93 -17.01 -15.71
C PRO A 179 -7.88 -17.84 -14.98
N ALA A 180 -7.81 -19.15 -15.25
CA ALA A 180 -6.89 -20.07 -14.55
C ALA A 180 -5.40 -19.70 -14.66
N ARG A 181 -5.00 -19.01 -15.76
CA ARG A 181 -3.62 -18.52 -15.94
C ARG A 181 -3.29 -17.29 -15.13
N VAL A 182 -4.30 -16.63 -14.56
CA VAL A 182 -4.13 -15.43 -13.72
C VAL A 182 -4.03 -15.88 -12.27
N LEU A 183 -2.89 -15.62 -11.67
CA LEU A 183 -2.54 -16.02 -10.30
C LEU A 183 -2.74 -14.84 -9.36
N PRO A 184 -3.83 -14.80 -8.57
CA PRO A 184 -4.03 -13.74 -7.59
C PRO A 184 -3.02 -13.83 -6.46
N VAL A 185 -2.40 -12.71 -6.11
CA VAL A 185 -1.43 -12.61 -5.01
C VAL A 185 -1.87 -11.50 -4.07
N ALA A 186 -2.31 -11.90 -2.90
CA ALA A 186 -2.74 -10.98 -1.85
C ALA A 186 -1.53 -10.32 -1.20
N LEU A 187 -1.60 -8.99 -1.09
CA LEU A 187 -0.65 -8.10 -0.43
C LEU A 187 -1.37 -7.37 0.70
N TRP A 188 -0.65 -6.91 1.71
CA TRP A 188 -1.25 -6.04 2.74
C TRP A 188 -1.95 -4.83 2.08
N HIS A 189 -1.24 -4.16 1.19
CA HIS A 189 -1.74 -3.09 0.34
C HIS A 189 -0.97 -3.12 -0.98
N THR A 190 -1.57 -2.80 -2.11
CA THR A 190 -0.90 -2.82 -3.42
C THR A 190 0.29 -1.88 -3.48
N ALA A 191 0.26 -0.78 -2.71
CA ALA A 191 1.36 0.15 -2.56
C ALA A 191 2.59 -0.40 -1.79
N SER A 192 2.49 -1.59 -1.18
CA SER A 192 3.59 -2.19 -0.41
C SER A 192 4.69 -2.81 -1.26
N VAL A 193 4.48 -2.92 -2.58
CA VAL A 193 5.42 -3.51 -3.53
C VAL A 193 5.57 -2.60 -4.75
N GLY A 194 6.75 -2.57 -5.33
CA GLY A 194 7.07 -1.69 -6.44
C GLY A 194 7.79 -2.42 -7.59
N LEU A 195 8.53 -1.64 -8.35
CA LEU A 195 9.24 -2.03 -9.56
C LEU A 195 10.09 -3.31 -9.36
N GLU A 196 10.77 -3.44 -8.23
CA GLU A 196 11.64 -4.57 -7.91
C GLU A 196 10.87 -5.90 -7.86
N LEU A 197 9.65 -5.90 -7.34
CA LEU A 197 8.83 -7.11 -7.28
C LEU A 197 8.16 -7.42 -8.62
N TRP A 198 7.74 -6.40 -9.36
CA TRP A 198 7.11 -6.56 -10.67
C TRP A 198 8.08 -7.15 -11.68
N LEU A 199 9.30 -6.60 -11.75
CA LEU A 199 10.36 -7.13 -12.63
C LEU A 199 10.82 -8.53 -12.19
N SER A 200 10.85 -8.78 -10.86
CA SER A 200 11.14 -10.12 -10.35
C SER A 200 10.09 -11.14 -10.79
N ALA A 201 8.81 -10.79 -10.80
CA ALA A 201 7.74 -11.67 -11.27
C ALA A 201 7.94 -12.05 -12.75
N VAL A 202 8.28 -11.07 -13.59
CA VAL A 202 8.62 -11.32 -15.00
C VAL A 202 9.85 -12.23 -15.13
N ALA A 203 10.91 -11.95 -14.37
CA ALA A 203 12.13 -12.78 -14.35
C ALA A 203 11.87 -14.22 -13.84
N TYR A 204 10.84 -14.43 -13.03
CA TYR A 204 10.41 -15.77 -12.58
C TYR A 204 9.43 -16.46 -13.54
N GLY A 205 9.14 -15.85 -14.69
CA GLY A 205 8.34 -16.45 -15.75
C GLY A 205 6.89 -15.97 -15.84
N ALA A 206 6.53 -14.88 -15.19
CA ALA A 206 5.24 -14.23 -15.43
C ALA A 206 5.28 -13.54 -16.81
N SER A 207 4.28 -13.82 -17.65
CA SER A 207 4.09 -13.13 -18.93
C SER A 207 3.51 -11.72 -18.76
N GLN A 208 2.79 -11.51 -17.64
CA GLN A 208 2.13 -10.25 -17.31
C GLN A 208 2.08 -10.04 -15.80
N VAL A 209 2.11 -8.76 -15.39
CA VAL A 209 1.85 -8.34 -14.01
C VAL A 209 0.74 -7.31 -14.03
N TRP A 210 -0.32 -7.58 -13.29
CA TRP A 210 -1.47 -6.70 -13.15
C TRP A 210 -1.61 -6.25 -11.70
N ILE A 211 -2.05 -5.01 -11.51
CA ILE A 211 -2.32 -4.44 -10.19
C ILE A 211 -3.81 -4.09 -10.13
N LEU A 212 -4.54 -4.76 -9.24
CA LEU A 212 -5.95 -4.48 -9.01
C LEU A 212 -6.08 -3.29 -8.07
N MET A 213 -6.40 -2.14 -8.63
CA MET A 213 -6.67 -0.91 -7.89
C MET A 213 -8.13 -0.86 -7.44
N THR A 214 -8.35 -0.40 -6.23
CA THR A 214 -9.67 -0.24 -5.61
C THR A 214 -9.81 1.16 -5.02
N GLY A 215 -10.78 1.41 -4.14
CA GLY A 215 -10.88 2.66 -3.39
C GLY A 215 -9.87 2.80 -2.24
N GLU A 216 -9.07 1.77 -1.97
CA GLU A 216 -8.03 1.81 -0.93
C GLU A 216 -6.77 2.57 -1.40
N GLU A 217 -6.53 2.62 -2.71
CA GLU A 217 -5.36 3.28 -3.28
C GLU A 217 -5.60 4.78 -3.42
N ALA A 218 -4.82 5.57 -2.68
CA ALA A 218 -4.87 7.03 -2.74
C ALA A 218 -4.49 7.56 -4.14
N PRO A 219 -5.06 8.70 -4.59
CA PRO A 219 -4.73 9.28 -5.89
C PRO A 219 -3.25 9.47 -6.14
N GLN A 220 -2.50 9.94 -5.14
CA GLN A 220 -1.05 10.12 -5.23
C GLN A 220 -0.30 8.82 -5.52
N TYR A 221 -0.79 7.71 -4.94
CA TYR A 221 -0.21 6.40 -5.23
C TYR A 221 -0.55 5.93 -6.64
N GLN A 222 -1.77 6.16 -7.11
CA GLN A 222 -2.17 5.78 -8.48
C GLN A 222 -1.29 6.48 -9.53
N GLU A 223 -0.96 7.76 -9.33
CA GLU A 223 -0.03 8.50 -10.18
C GLU A 223 1.38 7.93 -10.11
N ALA A 224 1.87 7.63 -8.90
CA ALA A 224 3.20 7.05 -8.70
C ALA A 224 3.33 5.67 -9.34
N VAL A 225 2.30 4.82 -9.24
CA VAL A 225 2.25 3.49 -9.90
C VAL A 225 2.35 3.64 -11.42
N ARG A 226 1.58 4.54 -12.02
CA ARG A 226 1.64 4.78 -13.47
C ARG A 226 3.06 5.16 -13.91
N ALA A 227 3.67 6.12 -13.24
CA ALA A 227 5.03 6.55 -13.54
C ALA A 227 6.05 5.40 -13.42
N GLN A 228 5.91 4.54 -12.39
CA GLN A 228 6.78 3.38 -12.23
C GLN A 228 6.51 2.27 -13.27
N MET A 229 5.27 2.09 -13.69
CA MET A 229 4.93 1.14 -14.76
C MET A 229 5.54 1.57 -16.09
N ASP A 230 5.57 2.87 -16.39
CA ASP A 230 6.24 3.40 -17.58
C ASP A 230 7.74 3.10 -17.54
N VAL A 231 8.38 3.24 -16.39
CA VAL A 231 9.79 2.86 -16.18
C VAL A 231 9.99 1.35 -16.37
N ALA A 232 9.12 0.52 -15.78
CA ALA A 232 9.19 -0.94 -15.94
C ALA A 232 9.08 -1.34 -17.42
N GLN A 233 8.14 -0.72 -18.13
CA GLN A 233 7.91 -0.99 -19.55
C GLN A 233 9.11 -0.57 -20.39
N ALA A 234 9.70 0.58 -20.10
CA ALA A 234 10.93 1.04 -20.78
C ALA A 234 12.11 0.06 -20.57
N ILE A 235 12.27 -0.45 -19.35
CA ILE A 235 13.30 -1.46 -19.03
C ILE A 235 13.03 -2.74 -19.82
N LEU A 236 11.81 -3.26 -19.83
CA LEU A 236 11.45 -4.49 -20.54
C LEU A 236 11.66 -4.34 -22.06
N HIS A 237 11.27 -3.21 -22.65
CA HIS A 237 11.51 -2.94 -24.07
C HIS A 237 13.00 -2.85 -24.40
N GLY A 238 13.83 -2.35 -23.47
CA GLY A 238 15.27 -2.28 -23.68
C GLY A 238 16.00 -3.63 -23.56
N LEU A 239 15.33 -4.62 -22.98
CA LEU A 239 15.87 -5.99 -22.83
C LEU A 239 15.43 -6.94 -23.95
N GLY A 240 14.54 -6.52 -24.86
CA GLY A 240 13.95 -7.34 -25.93
C GLY A 240 12.67 -7.99 -25.51
#